data_0cc744b01be0e93c0fcc50cbab99e804
#
_entry.id   0cc744b01be0e93c0fcc50cbab99e804
#
_cell.length_a   1.000
_cell.length_b   1.000
_cell.length_c   1.000
_cell.angle_alpha   90.00
_cell.angle_beta   90.00
_cell.angle_gamma   90.00
#
_symmetry.space_group_name_H-M   'P 1'
#
loop_
_entity.id
_entity.type
_entity.pdbx_description
1 polymer ?
#
loop_
_entity_poly.entity_id
_entity_poly.type
_entity_poly.pdbx_seq_one_letter_code
_entity_poly.pdbx_strand_id
1 'polypeptide(L)'
;MGNIPGEGVRAFHFRRSRTIIYPGYVIVMLRIDYEKYNRISIEPCKNVYPPSEDTFLVLDNIVPGHTVLEIGCGSGIISVYCATLGSTVTCCDVSEAALACTEKNAIRNHVTLDLINSNLFQRITGKFDTIIFNPPYLPTEDRIENSEQWDGGTTGFDITRPFLNDAADHLEDGGTIYLILSSLTNIDALVSEYKNYDFKEKARDSFFFETLFLFEIHKK
;
A
#
# COMPACT_ATOMS: atom_id res chain seq x y z
N MET A 1 2.84 20.84 48.55
CA MET A 1 3.20 19.59 47.92
C MET A 1 1.92 19.02 47.28
N GLY A 2 1.64 19.38 46.07
CA GLY A 2 0.42 18.98 45.31
C GLY A 2 0.74 17.86 44.38
N ASN A 3 0.04 16.74 44.49
CA ASN A 3 0.08 15.62 43.59
C ASN A 3 -0.54 16.01 42.23
N ILE A 4 0.25 15.87 41.17
CA ILE A 4 -0.23 15.92 39.78
C ILE A 4 -0.76 14.52 39.44
N PRO A 5 -2.01 14.37 38.97
CA PRO A 5 -2.51 13.06 38.51
C PRO A 5 -1.79 12.67 37.21
N GLY A 6 -1.20 11.48 37.21
CA GLY A 6 -0.59 10.90 36.01
C GLY A 6 -1.63 10.63 34.95
N GLU A 7 -1.56 11.35 33.85
CA GLU A 7 -2.25 10.97 32.61
C GLU A 7 -1.66 9.67 32.11
N GLY A 8 -2.52 8.67 32.02
CA GLY A 8 -2.18 7.36 31.49
C GLY A 8 -1.76 7.46 30.02
N VAL A 9 -0.48 7.40 29.77
CA VAL A 9 0.07 7.12 28.45
C VAL A 9 -0.45 5.76 28.03
N ARG A 10 -1.43 5.73 27.13
CA ARG A 10 -1.82 4.48 26.46
C ARG A 10 -0.57 3.97 25.76
N ALA A 11 -0.01 2.88 26.27
CA ALA A 11 1.09 2.19 25.64
C ALA A 11 0.64 1.74 24.26
N PHE A 12 1.12 2.40 23.23
CA PHE A 12 1.08 1.89 21.87
C PHE A 12 1.80 0.55 21.88
N HIS A 13 1.08 -0.52 21.58
CA HIS A 13 1.67 -1.84 21.43
C HIS A 13 2.48 -1.85 20.14
N PHE A 14 3.69 -1.32 20.19
CA PHE A 14 4.73 -1.62 19.22
C PHE A 14 5.04 -3.12 19.36
N ARG A 15 4.50 -3.93 18.46
CA ARG A 15 4.79 -5.35 18.38
C ARG A 15 6.29 -5.50 18.11
N ARG A 16 7.01 -5.92 19.13
CA ARG A 16 8.43 -6.23 19.29
C ARG A 16 9.32 -5.95 18.06
N SER A 17 9.77 -4.72 17.92
CA SER A 17 10.92 -4.36 17.09
C SER A 17 12.21 -4.72 17.83
N ARG A 18 13.15 -5.39 17.18
CA ARG A 18 14.55 -5.41 17.63
C ARG A 18 15.27 -4.26 16.95
N THR A 19 15.62 -3.26 17.73
CA THR A 19 16.51 -2.18 17.28
C THR A 19 17.94 -2.73 17.28
N ILE A 20 18.57 -2.82 16.13
CA ILE A 20 20.01 -3.08 16.01
C ILE A 20 20.66 -1.73 15.79
N ILE A 21 21.48 -1.30 16.76
CA ILE A 21 22.23 -0.05 16.68
C ILE A 21 23.61 -0.37 16.09
N TYR A 22 23.88 0.08 14.87
CA TYR A 22 25.22 0.20 14.33
C TYR A 22 25.74 1.62 14.56
N PRO A 23 27.06 1.84 14.77
CA PRO A 23 27.60 3.18 14.90
C PRO A 23 27.22 4.04 13.67
N GLY A 24 26.33 5.01 13.89
CA GLY A 24 25.87 5.96 12.87
C GLY A 24 24.56 5.63 12.14
N TYR A 25 23.92 4.47 12.38
CA TYR A 25 22.63 4.13 11.79
C TYR A 25 21.74 3.37 12.78
N VAL A 26 20.51 3.82 12.94
CA VAL A 26 19.47 3.08 13.64
C VAL A 26 18.71 2.26 12.61
N ILE A 27 19.00 0.96 12.51
CA ILE A 27 18.21 0.06 11.68
C ILE A 27 17.07 -0.47 12.55
N VAL A 28 15.89 0.09 12.40
CA VAL A 28 14.66 -0.48 12.96
C VAL A 28 14.26 -1.65 12.08
N MET A 29 14.66 -2.86 12.46
CA MET A 29 14.06 -4.04 11.88
C MET A 29 12.65 -4.17 12.45
N LEU A 30 11.64 -3.71 11.73
CA LEU A 30 10.26 -4.07 11.98
C LEU A 30 10.15 -5.59 11.80
N ARG A 31 10.18 -6.34 12.90
CA ARG A 31 9.69 -7.71 12.88
C ARG A 31 8.18 -7.62 12.80
N ILE A 32 7.68 -7.66 11.58
CA ILE A 32 6.28 -7.92 11.32
C ILE A 32 5.94 -9.25 12.00
N ASP A 33 4.78 -9.35 12.61
CA ASP A 33 4.27 -10.61 13.15
C ASP A 33 3.90 -11.52 11.98
N TYR A 34 4.90 -12.21 11.47
CA TYR A 34 4.81 -13.07 10.27
C TYR A 34 3.81 -14.23 10.42
N GLU A 35 3.40 -14.58 11.65
CA GLU A 35 2.36 -15.59 11.86
C GLU A 35 1.02 -15.10 11.32
N LYS A 36 0.73 -13.80 11.44
CA LYS A 36 -0.51 -13.19 10.94
C LYS A 36 -0.58 -13.16 9.40
N TYR A 37 0.58 -13.04 8.72
CA TYR A 37 0.66 -12.92 7.26
C TYR A 37 1.35 -14.12 6.62
N ASN A 38 0.89 -15.35 6.94
CA ASN A 38 1.45 -16.58 6.40
C ASN A 38 2.98 -16.72 6.57
N ARG A 39 3.54 -16.09 7.61
CA ARG A 39 4.98 -16.08 7.92
C ARG A 39 5.87 -15.51 6.81
N ILE A 40 5.35 -14.60 5.99
CA ILE A 40 6.16 -13.93 4.97
C ILE A 40 7.35 -13.21 5.61
N SER A 41 8.47 -13.19 4.92
CA SER A 41 9.71 -12.53 5.34
C SER A 41 10.08 -11.45 4.35
N ILE A 42 10.04 -10.19 4.77
CA ILE A 42 10.35 -9.04 3.91
C ILE A 42 11.66 -8.40 4.37
N GLU A 43 12.57 -8.21 3.43
CA GLU A 43 13.80 -7.45 3.63
C GLU A 43 13.63 -6.05 3.03
N PRO A 44 13.83 -4.99 3.83
CA PRO A 44 13.77 -3.63 3.31
C PRO A 44 14.93 -3.38 2.34
N CYS A 45 14.68 -2.60 1.30
CA CYS A 45 15.65 -2.24 0.29
C CYS A 45 15.93 -0.73 0.33
N LYS A 46 17.14 -0.34 -0.04
CA LYS A 46 17.51 1.07 -0.11
C LYS A 46 16.70 1.78 -1.20
N ASN A 47 16.20 2.98 -0.90
CA ASN A 47 15.41 3.82 -1.80
C ASN A 47 14.07 3.19 -2.22
N VAL A 48 13.54 2.25 -1.43
CA VAL A 48 12.21 1.67 -1.62
C VAL A 48 11.40 1.94 -0.37
N TYR A 49 10.13 2.33 -0.55
CA TYR A 49 9.21 2.57 0.56
C TYR A 49 9.09 1.33 1.44
N PRO A 50 9.41 1.43 2.73
CA PRO A 50 9.26 0.29 3.63
C PRO A 50 7.78 0.07 3.96
N PRO A 51 7.35 -1.17 4.28
CA PRO A 51 6.01 -1.41 4.79
C PRO A 51 5.70 -0.53 6.01
N SER A 52 4.58 0.18 5.97
CA SER A 52 4.12 1.10 7.00
C SER A 52 2.65 0.85 7.33
N GLU A 53 2.03 1.73 8.11
CA GLU A 53 0.66 1.59 8.61
C GLU A 53 -0.36 1.42 7.49
N ASP A 54 -0.22 2.15 6.39
CA ASP A 54 -1.03 2.03 5.18
C ASP A 54 -0.95 0.63 4.55
N THR A 55 0.27 0.09 4.47
CA THR A 55 0.52 -1.26 3.97
C THR A 55 -0.18 -2.31 4.86
N PHE A 56 -0.10 -2.15 6.18
CA PHE A 56 -0.76 -3.07 7.12
C PHE A 56 -2.27 -2.93 7.10
N LEU A 57 -2.80 -1.71 6.89
CA LEU A 57 -4.23 -1.50 6.71
C LEU A 57 -4.75 -2.29 5.50
N VAL A 58 -4.00 -2.35 4.40
CA VAL A 58 -4.31 -3.20 3.25
C VAL A 58 -4.25 -4.67 3.64
N LEU A 59 -3.09 -5.16 4.11
CA LEU A 59 -2.86 -6.58 4.44
C LEU A 59 -3.89 -7.16 5.42
N ASP A 60 -4.36 -6.35 6.36
CA ASP A 60 -5.31 -6.76 7.40
C ASP A 60 -6.75 -6.92 6.88
N ASN A 61 -7.07 -6.33 5.72
CA ASN A 61 -8.45 -6.18 5.29
C ASN A 61 -8.73 -6.66 3.86
N ILE A 62 -7.70 -6.98 3.05
CA ILE A 62 -7.93 -7.48 1.70
C ILE A 62 -8.36 -8.94 1.69
N VAL A 63 -9.18 -9.27 0.70
CA VAL A 63 -9.52 -10.65 0.31
C VAL A 63 -9.17 -10.76 -1.17
N PRO A 64 -7.96 -11.25 -1.52
CA PRO A 64 -7.54 -11.31 -2.91
C PRO A 64 -8.31 -12.40 -3.68
N GLY A 65 -8.63 -12.12 -4.92
CA GLY A 65 -9.19 -13.09 -5.87
C GLY A 65 -8.11 -14.03 -6.43
N HIS A 66 -8.48 -14.76 -7.49
CA HIS A 66 -7.56 -15.70 -8.13
C HIS A 66 -6.44 -14.97 -8.88
N THR A 67 -6.78 -13.88 -9.57
CA THR A 67 -5.82 -13.02 -10.28
C THR A 67 -5.74 -11.66 -9.58
N VAL A 68 -4.53 -11.21 -9.27
CA VAL A 68 -4.28 -9.97 -8.55
C VAL A 68 -3.31 -9.09 -9.33
N LEU A 69 -3.63 -7.80 -9.42
CA LEU A 69 -2.72 -6.76 -9.88
C LEU A 69 -2.42 -5.80 -8.72
N GLU A 70 -1.16 -5.63 -8.37
CA GLU A 70 -0.70 -4.55 -7.49
C GLU A 70 -0.02 -3.46 -8.30
N ILE A 71 -0.51 -2.22 -8.20
CA ILE A 71 0.09 -1.03 -8.79
C ILE A 71 0.97 -0.36 -7.72
N GLY A 72 2.24 -0.05 -8.06
CA GLY A 72 3.18 0.53 -7.11
C GLY A 72 3.60 -0.46 -6.03
N CYS A 73 4.19 -1.59 -6.41
CA CYS A 73 4.44 -2.71 -5.49
C CYS A 73 5.52 -2.44 -4.42
N GLY A 74 6.39 -1.44 -4.59
CA GLY A 74 7.39 -1.05 -3.60
C GLY A 74 8.26 -2.21 -3.12
N SER A 75 8.12 -2.59 -1.84
CA SER A 75 8.83 -3.73 -1.25
C SER A 75 8.26 -5.10 -1.65
N GLY A 76 7.08 -5.14 -2.29
CA GLY A 76 6.37 -6.33 -2.73
C GLY A 76 5.64 -7.10 -1.64
N ILE A 77 5.50 -6.55 -0.44
CA ILE A 77 4.89 -7.29 0.69
C ILE A 77 3.45 -7.72 0.40
N ILE A 78 2.63 -6.86 -0.22
CA ILE A 78 1.23 -7.15 -0.53
C ILE A 78 1.16 -8.21 -1.63
N SER A 79 1.95 -8.06 -2.71
CA SER A 79 2.08 -9.05 -3.78
C SER A 79 2.52 -10.42 -3.27
N VAL A 80 3.57 -10.46 -2.44
CA VAL A 80 4.06 -11.70 -1.80
C VAL A 80 2.97 -12.33 -0.95
N TYR A 81 2.26 -11.53 -0.14
CA TYR A 81 1.16 -12.04 0.69
C TYR A 81 0.05 -12.66 -0.16
N CYS A 82 -0.43 -11.96 -1.20
CA CYS A 82 -1.46 -12.49 -2.10
C CYS A 82 -1.00 -13.81 -2.77
N ALA A 83 0.25 -13.88 -3.21
CA ALA A 83 0.81 -15.08 -3.81
C ALA A 83 0.89 -16.26 -2.81
N THR A 84 1.20 -16.00 -1.53
CA THR A 84 1.18 -17.06 -0.49
C THR A 84 -0.23 -17.57 -0.18
N LEU A 85 -1.26 -16.80 -0.51
CA LEU A 85 -2.67 -17.22 -0.43
C LEU A 85 -3.14 -18.01 -1.66
N GLY A 86 -2.27 -18.17 -2.68
CA GLY A 86 -2.55 -18.94 -3.89
C GLY A 86 -3.02 -18.10 -5.08
N SER A 87 -2.98 -16.78 -5.01
CA SER A 87 -3.28 -15.91 -6.14
C SER A 87 -2.16 -15.93 -7.19
N THR A 88 -2.53 -15.82 -8.45
CA THR A 88 -1.61 -15.46 -9.54
C THR A 88 -1.45 -13.94 -9.53
N VAL A 89 -0.25 -13.46 -9.25
CA VAL A 89 -0.01 -12.04 -8.99
C VAL A 89 0.86 -11.43 -10.07
N THR A 90 0.33 -10.38 -10.71
CA THR A 90 1.09 -9.39 -11.48
C THR A 90 1.28 -8.16 -10.60
N CYS A 91 2.46 -7.59 -10.59
CA CYS A 91 2.70 -6.33 -9.90
C CYS A 91 3.60 -5.42 -10.72
N CYS A 92 3.36 -4.12 -10.62
CA CYS A 92 4.14 -3.15 -11.37
C CYS A 92 4.61 -1.99 -10.49
N ASP A 93 5.70 -1.36 -10.95
CA ASP A 93 6.23 -0.14 -10.38
C ASP A 93 6.98 0.65 -11.46
N VAL A 94 7.07 1.97 -11.31
CA VAL A 94 7.91 2.82 -12.16
C VAL A 94 9.38 2.72 -11.79
N SER A 95 9.66 2.35 -10.54
CA SER A 95 11.00 2.23 -9.96
C SER A 95 11.58 0.83 -10.19
N GLU A 96 12.68 0.76 -10.95
CA GLU A 96 13.44 -0.50 -11.08
C GLU A 96 13.97 -1.01 -9.73
N ALA A 97 14.27 -0.10 -8.80
CA ALA A 97 14.71 -0.48 -7.45
C ALA A 97 13.58 -1.17 -6.65
N ALA A 98 12.32 -0.71 -6.82
CA ALA A 98 11.16 -1.34 -6.23
C ALA A 98 10.93 -2.74 -6.81
N LEU A 99 10.99 -2.90 -8.13
CA LEU A 99 10.85 -4.20 -8.80
C LEU A 99 11.94 -5.18 -8.36
N ALA A 100 13.19 -4.75 -8.30
CA ALA A 100 14.29 -5.58 -7.81
C ALA A 100 14.12 -5.98 -6.33
N CYS A 101 13.56 -5.09 -5.50
CA CYS A 101 13.23 -5.38 -4.12
C CYS A 101 12.12 -6.42 -4.01
N THR A 102 11.05 -6.24 -4.79
CA THR A 102 9.91 -7.16 -4.87
C THR A 102 10.35 -8.54 -5.32
N GLU A 103 11.20 -8.66 -6.37
CA GLU A 103 11.75 -9.92 -6.84
C GLU A 103 12.54 -10.64 -5.74
N LYS A 104 13.44 -9.92 -5.05
CA LYS A 104 14.21 -10.44 -3.91
C LYS A 104 13.31 -11.00 -2.81
N ASN A 105 12.25 -10.27 -2.48
CA ASN A 105 11.30 -10.68 -1.45
C ASN A 105 10.41 -11.83 -1.91
N ALA A 106 10.04 -11.92 -3.19
CA ALA A 106 9.34 -13.05 -3.77
C ALA A 106 10.18 -14.35 -3.67
N ILE A 107 11.45 -14.29 -4.09
CA ILE A 107 12.39 -15.41 -3.98
C ILE A 107 12.52 -15.88 -2.52
N ARG A 108 12.68 -14.94 -1.59
CA ARG A 108 12.80 -15.22 -0.14
C ARG A 108 11.58 -15.98 0.42
N ASN A 109 10.41 -15.72 -0.12
CA ASN A 109 9.15 -16.34 0.31
C ASN A 109 8.72 -17.52 -0.57
N HIS A 110 9.57 -17.94 -1.52
CA HIS A 110 9.30 -19.05 -2.44
C HIS A 110 8.03 -18.88 -3.28
N VAL A 111 7.71 -17.66 -3.66
CA VAL A 111 6.60 -17.34 -4.55
C VAL A 111 7.10 -16.79 -5.88
N THR A 112 6.26 -16.92 -6.92
CA THR A 112 6.51 -16.35 -8.24
C THR A 112 5.55 -15.19 -8.47
N LEU A 113 6.08 -14.07 -8.95
CA LEU A 113 5.33 -12.87 -9.31
C LEU A 113 5.66 -12.50 -10.76
N ASP A 114 4.68 -11.95 -11.48
CA ASP A 114 4.90 -11.30 -12.76
C ASP A 114 5.22 -9.82 -12.52
N LEU A 115 6.46 -9.41 -12.81
CA LEU A 115 6.98 -8.08 -12.50
C LEU A 115 7.07 -7.24 -13.77
N ILE A 116 6.39 -6.08 -13.78
CA ILE A 116 6.32 -5.22 -14.95
C ILE A 116 6.77 -3.80 -14.58
N ASN A 117 7.81 -3.28 -15.25
CA ASN A 117 8.11 -1.84 -15.15
C ASN A 117 7.07 -1.06 -15.93
N SER A 118 6.15 -0.38 -15.23
CA SER A 118 5.03 0.34 -15.81
C SER A 118 4.65 1.56 -14.99
N ASN A 119 4.26 2.62 -15.67
CA ASN A 119 3.55 3.73 -15.04
C ASN A 119 2.06 3.41 -15.10
N LEU A 120 1.47 3.09 -13.93
CA LEU A 120 0.09 2.60 -13.82
C LEU A 120 -0.16 1.46 -14.84
N PHE A 121 -1.20 1.58 -15.64
CA PHE A 121 -1.64 0.55 -16.58
C PHE A 121 -0.96 0.57 -17.95
N GLN A 122 0.00 1.50 -18.22
CA GLN A 122 0.55 1.71 -19.57
C GLN A 122 1.13 0.45 -20.24
N ARG A 123 1.63 -0.50 -19.45
CA ARG A 123 2.20 -1.77 -19.95
C ARG A 123 1.48 -3.00 -19.39
N ILE A 124 0.38 -2.79 -18.69
CA ILE A 124 -0.45 -3.86 -18.13
C ILE A 124 -1.42 -4.33 -19.21
N THR A 125 -1.57 -5.63 -19.33
CA THR A 125 -2.53 -6.28 -20.23
C THR A 125 -3.43 -7.23 -19.46
N GLY A 126 -4.64 -7.44 -19.97
CA GLY A 126 -5.60 -8.36 -19.35
C GLY A 126 -6.43 -7.72 -18.25
N LYS A 127 -7.19 -8.57 -17.56
CA LYS A 127 -8.07 -8.20 -16.47
C LYS A 127 -7.77 -9.02 -15.23
N PHE A 128 -8.15 -8.49 -14.07
CA PHE A 128 -7.84 -9.05 -12.76
C PHE A 128 -9.07 -9.08 -11.86
N ASP A 129 -9.20 -10.13 -11.06
CA ASP A 129 -10.25 -10.23 -10.03
C ASP A 129 -10.04 -9.18 -8.93
N THR A 130 -8.79 -8.83 -8.67
CA THR A 130 -8.44 -7.85 -7.64
C THR A 130 -7.36 -6.90 -8.15
N ILE A 131 -7.60 -5.60 -8.01
CA ILE A 131 -6.59 -4.57 -8.24
C ILE A 131 -6.31 -3.88 -6.91
N ILE A 132 -5.05 -3.72 -6.55
CA ILE A 132 -4.61 -3.10 -5.29
C ILE A 132 -3.74 -1.90 -5.62
N PHE A 133 -4.05 -0.77 -5.02
CA PHE A 133 -3.25 0.43 -5.14
C PHE A 133 -3.14 1.18 -3.82
N ASN A 134 -1.91 1.30 -3.34
CA ASN A 134 -1.52 2.18 -2.26
C ASN A 134 -0.72 3.36 -2.87
N PRO A 135 -1.39 4.40 -3.37
CA PRO A 135 -0.74 5.50 -4.08
C PRO A 135 0.09 6.37 -3.14
N PRO A 136 1.03 7.16 -3.65
CA PRO A 136 1.46 8.36 -2.97
C PRO A 136 0.27 9.33 -2.88
N TYR A 137 -0.15 9.69 -1.66
CA TYR A 137 -1.40 10.42 -1.39
C TYR A 137 -1.20 11.75 -0.64
N LEU A 138 0.02 12.06 -0.19
CA LEU A 138 0.25 13.31 0.54
C LEU A 138 0.21 14.52 -0.42
N PRO A 139 -0.63 15.53 -0.12
CA PRO A 139 -0.57 16.78 -0.87
C PRO A 139 0.76 17.48 -0.61
N THR A 140 1.49 17.84 -1.67
CA THR A 140 2.74 18.59 -1.56
C THR A 140 2.69 19.83 -2.40
N GLU A 141 2.97 21.00 -1.80
CA GLU A 141 3.07 22.27 -2.52
C GLU A 141 4.47 22.46 -3.14
N ASP A 142 5.50 21.86 -2.53
CA ASP A 142 6.90 21.96 -2.98
C ASP A 142 7.47 20.56 -3.28
N ARG A 143 8.15 20.42 -4.42
CA ARG A 143 8.91 19.21 -4.74
C ARG A 143 10.11 19.09 -3.79
N ILE A 144 10.00 18.22 -2.81
CA ILE A 144 11.09 17.83 -1.92
C ILE A 144 11.88 16.71 -2.62
N GLU A 145 13.20 16.77 -2.63
CA GLU A 145 14.03 15.68 -3.15
C GLU A 145 13.66 14.35 -2.50
N ASN A 146 13.40 13.31 -3.30
CA ASN A 146 12.95 11.98 -2.90
C ASN A 146 11.49 11.89 -2.37
N SER A 147 10.64 12.88 -2.65
CA SER A 147 9.21 12.85 -2.26
C SER A 147 8.34 11.93 -3.14
N GLU A 148 8.86 11.39 -4.22
CA GLU A 148 8.12 10.59 -5.22
C GLU A 148 7.35 9.40 -4.61
N GLN A 149 7.76 8.93 -3.43
CA GLN A 149 7.15 7.79 -2.75
C GLN A 149 5.85 8.14 -1.99
N TRP A 150 5.61 9.44 -1.71
CA TRP A 150 4.43 9.92 -0.98
C TRP A 150 3.81 11.20 -1.56
N ASP A 151 4.41 11.75 -2.62
CA ASP A 151 3.93 12.97 -3.28
C ASP A 151 2.72 12.67 -4.16
N GLY A 152 1.53 12.98 -3.66
CA GLY A 152 0.26 12.86 -4.38
C GLY A 152 -0.06 14.08 -5.26
N GLY A 153 0.87 15.02 -5.41
CA GLY A 153 0.69 16.28 -6.12
C GLY A 153 -0.12 17.32 -5.33
N THR A 154 -0.52 18.40 -5.96
CA THR A 154 -1.17 19.54 -5.30
C THR A 154 -2.51 19.19 -4.63
N THR A 155 -3.21 18.19 -5.14
CA THR A 155 -4.52 17.72 -4.61
C THR A 155 -4.43 16.41 -3.83
N GLY A 156 -3.27 15.73 -3.86
CA GLY A 156 -3.10 14.35 -3.37
C GLY A 156 -3.70 13.29 -4.31
N PHE A 157 -4.24 13.68 -5.48
CA PHE A 157 -4.92 12.77 -6.40
C PHE A 157 -4.32 12.73 -7.80
N ASP A 158 -3.16 13.35 -8.00
CA ASP A 158 -2.55 13.48 -9.32
C ASP A 158 -2.21 12.12 -9.95
N ILE A 159 -1.97 11.10 -9.11
CA ILE A 159 -1.77 9.70 -9.53
C ILE A 159 -3.07 8.88 -9.42
N THR A 160 -3.91 9.17 -8.42
CA THR A 160 -5.14 8.41 -8.17
C THR A 160 -6.19 8.61 -9.26
N ARG A 161 -6.32 9.82 -9.83
CA ARG A 161 -7.25 10.07 -10.94
C ARG A 161 -6.91 9.29 -12.21
N PRO A 162 -5.67 9.34 -12.74
CA PRO A 162 -5.29 8.48 -13.86
C PRO A 162 -5.51 6.99 -13.58
N PHE A 163 -5.21 6.52 -12.37
CA PHE A 163 -5.48 5.16 -11.97
C PHE A 163 -6.98 4.82 -12.11
N LEU A 164 -7.88 5.61 -11.50
CA LEU A 164 -9.32 5.36 -11.55
C LEU A 164 -9.92 5.47 -12.95
N ASN A 165 -9.32 6.27 -13.84
CA ASN A 165 -9.76 6.37 -15.23
C ASN A 165 -9.59 5.04 -15.98
N ASP A 166 -8.47 4.35 -15.75
CA ASP A 166 -8.08 3.16 -16.52
C ASP A 166 -8.45 1.84 -15.81
N ALA A 167 -8.62 1.86 -14.47
CA ALA A 167 -8.78 0.64 -13.67
C ALA A 167 -9.99 -0.22 -14.10
N ALA A 168 -11.10 0.41 -14.57
CA ALA A 168 -12.29 -0.33 -15.00
C ALA A 168 -12.03 -1.23 -16.19
N ASP A 169 -11.10 -0.89 -17.07
CA ASP A 169 -10.76 -1.66 -18.27
C ASP A 169 -9.94 -2.91 -17.94
N HIS A 170 -9.27 -2.89 -16.78
CA HIS A 170 -8.44 -3.97 -16.25
C HIS A 170 -9.09 -4.77 -15.12
N LEU A 171 -10.35 -4.45 -14.77
CA LEU A 171 -11.09 -5.16 -13.74
C LEU A 171 -12.03 -6.20 -14.37
N GLU A 172 -12.01 -7.44 -13.86
CA GLU A 172 -12.98 -8.47 -14.24
C GLU A 172 -14.39 -8.09 -13.78
N ASP A 173 -15.41 -8.68 -14.40
CA ASP A 173 -16.78 -8.50 -13.97
C ASP A 173 -16.96 -9.07 -12.55
N GLY A 174 -17.42 -8.23 -11.63
CA GLY A 174 -17.52 -8.57 -10.20
C GLY A 174 -16.18 -8.47 -9.44
N GLY A 175 -15.13 -8.02 -10.10
CA GLY A 175 -13.84 -7.77 -9.47
C GLY A 175 -13.86 -6.62 -8.47
N THR A 176 -12.79 -6.52 -7.69
CA THR A 176 -12.66 -5.56 -6.58
C THR A 176 -11.38 -4.75 -6.71
N ILE A 177 -11.48 -3.44 -6.51
CA ILE A 177 -10.32 -2.56 -6.34
C ILE A 177 -10.18 -2.25 -4.86
N TYR A 178 -8.96 -2.38 -4.32
CA TYR A 178 -8.58 -1.89 -3.00
C TYR A 178 -7.69 -0.66 -3.17
N LEU A 179 -8.15 0.47 -2.62
CA LEU A 179 -7.49 1.77 -2.76
C LEU A 179 -7.32 2.43 -1.40
N ILE A 180 -6.09 2.87 -1.08
CA ILE A 180 -5.82 3.72 0.09
C ILE A 180 -6.04 5.18 -0.29
N LEU A 181 -6.75 5.89 0.59
CA LEU A 181 -6.92 7.35 0.54
C LEU A 181 -6.70 7.95 1.93
N SER A 182 -6.31 9.23 1.97
CA SER A 182 -6.03 9.95 3.21
C SER A 182 -7.04 11.06 3.49
N SER A 183 -7.38 11.28 4.77
CA SER A 183 -8.19 12.42 5.23
C SER A 183 -7.55 13.78 4.96
N LEU A 184 -6.28 13.82 4.58
CA LEU A 184 -5.60 15.06 4.18
C LEU A 184 -6.02 15.51 2.76
N THR A 185 -6.82 14.69 2.06
CA THR A 185 -7.32 14.95 0.71
C THR A 185 -8.85 15.08 0.72
N ASN A 186 -9.42 15.65 -0.34
CA ASN A 186 -10.88 15.79 -0.47
C ASN A 186 -11.49 14.53 -1.10
N ILE A 187 -11.63 13.46 -0.29
CA ILE A 187 -12.16 12.16 -0.72
C ILE A 187 -13.58 12.29 -1.31
N ASP A 188 -14.46 13.11 -0.70
CA ASP A 188 -15.84 13.28 -1.16
C ASP A 188 -15.88 13.85 -2.57
N ALA A 189 -15.00 14.80 -2.90
CA ALA A 189 -14.86 15.34 -4.24
C ALA A 189 -14.42 14.24 -5.22
N LEU A 190 -13.39 13.46 -4.88
CA LEU A 190 -12.91 12.36 -5.71
C LEU A 190 -14.04 11.35 -5.98
N VAL A 191 -14.73 10.88 -4.96
CA VAL A 191 -15.83 9.90 -5.09
C VAL A 191 -16.96 10.44 -5.97
N SER A 192 -17.26 11.74 -5.90
CA SER A 192 -18.30 12.38 -6.71
C SER A 192 -17.95 12.44 -8.21
N GLU A 193 -16.66 12.44 -8.56
CA GLU A 193 -16.16 12.44 -9.94
C GLU A 193 -16.38 11.07 -10.63
N TYR A 194 -16.31 9.96 -9.87
CA TYR A 194 -16.27 8.59 -10.38
C TYR A 194 -17.57 7.82 -10.11
N LYS A 195 -18.67 8.28 -10.72
CA LYS A 195 -20.02 7.69 -10.55
C LYS A 195 -20.20 6.29 -11.13
N ASN A 196 -19.28 5.85 -11.97
CA ASN A 196 -19.22 4.50 -12.55
C ASN A 196 -18.67 3.45 -11.56
N TYR A 197 -18.19 3.88 -10.40
CA TYR A 197 -17.76 3.02 -9.32
C TYR A 197 -18.69 3.13 -8.11
N ASP A 198 -18.74 2.06 -7.32
CA ASP A 198 -19.32 2.01 -5.98
C ASP A 198 -18.19 1.96 -4.96
N PHE A 199 -18.00 3.06 -4.23
CA PHE A 199 -16.96 3.18 -3.20
C PHE A 199 -17.54 2.80 -1.86
N LYS A 200 -16.97 1.78 -1.22
CA LYS A 200 -17.34 1.36 0.12
C LYS A 200 -16.11 1.42 1.03
N GLU A 201 -16.20 2.17 2.10
CA GLU A 201 -15.17 2.12 3.13
C GLU A 201 -15.10 0.71 3.72
N LYS A 202 -13.94 0.07 3.58
CA LYS A 202 -13.66 -1.28 4.09
C LYS A 202 -13.09 -1.24 5.50
N ALA A 203 -12.14 -0.34 5.70
CA ALA A 203 -11.44 -0.16 6.97
C ALA A 203 -10.84 1.24 7.04
N ARG A 204 -10.50 1.66 8.26
CA ARG A 204 -9.73 2.87 8.50
C ARG A 204 -8.76 2.69 9.66
N ASP A 205 -7.70 3.48 9.66
CA ASP A 205 -6.79 3.66 10.79
C ASP A 205 -6.54 5.15 11.02
N SER A 206 -6.61 5.59 12.27
CA SER A 206 -6.57 7.01 12.63
C SER A 206 -5.32 7.31 13.44
N PHE A 207 -4.56 8.28 12.98
CA PHE A 207 -3.38 8.83 13.60
C PHE A 207 -3.65 10.25 14.12
N PHE A 208 -2.66 10.87 14.73
CA PHE A 208 -2.87 12.16 15.38
C PHE A 208 -3.31 13.28 14.41
N PHE A 209 -2.82 13.28 13.17
CA PHE A 209 -3.12 14.29 12.15
C PHE A 209 -3.80 13.75 10.90
N GLU A 210 -3.97 12.44 10.78
CA GLU A 210 -4.39 11.77 9.57
C GLU A 210 -5.25 10.57 9.88
N THR A 211 -6.22 10.31 9.02
CA THR A 211 -6.93 9.04 8.96
C THR A 211 -6.70 8.44 7.57
N LEU A 212 -6.18 7.23 7.53
CA LEU A 212 -6.09 6.42 6.32
C LEU A 212 -7.36 5.60 6.16
N PHE A 213 -7.88 5.57 4.95
CA PHE A 213 -9.05 4.81 4.59
C PHE A 213 -8.67 3.78 3.53
N LEU A 214 -9.05 2.54 3.74
CA LEU A 214 -9.06 1.53 2.70
C LEU A 214 -10.46 1.46 2.09
N PHE A 215 -10.57 1.77 0.81
CA PHE A 215 -11.80 1.60 0.07
C PHE A 215 -11.81 0.28 -0.69
N GLU A 216 -12.94 -0.41 -0.61
CA GLU A 216 -13.33 -1.51 -1.49
C GLU A 216 -14.24 -0.92 -2.57
N ILE A 217 -13.82 -1.03 -3.83
CA ILE A 217 -14.46 -0.35 -4.95
C ILE A 217 -14.88 -1.39 -5.98
N HIS A 218 -16.11 -1.28 -6.44
CA HIS A 218 -16.67 -2.13 -7.50
C HIS A 218 -17.14 -1.30 -8.68
N LYS A 219 -17.06 -1.89 -9.86
CA LYS A 219 -17.66 -1.34 -11.07
C LYS A 219 -19.17 -1.46 -10.98
N LYS A 220 -19.92 -0.40 -11.36
CA LYS A 220 -21.39 -0.41 -11.43
C LYS A 220 -21.90 -1.00 -12.71
#